data_d370429a2ce6548571b6de591d8aae47
#
_entry.id   d370429a2ce6548571b6de591d8aae47
#
_cell.length_a   1.000
_cell.length_b   1.000
_cell.length_c   1.000
_cell.angle_alpha   90.00
_cell.angle_beta   90.00
_cell.angle_gamma   90.00
#
_symmetry.space_group_name_H-M   'P 1'
#
loop_
_entity.id
_entity.type
_entity.pdbx_description
1 polymer ?
#
loop_
_entity_poly.entity_id
_entity_poly.type
_entity_poly.pdbx_seq_one_letter_code
_entity_poly.pdbx_strand_id
1 'polypeptide(L)'
;MTSHIMRLGENGAKIFAALVLLLGLLAGSGASAERARATYGPLPDEIWRNMQGKSWRAELPCPARSELSLLRIPYLDFQGRTQIGSMIVAKSVAAKVAAAFQEIYDSKKFRIYRMALIDDYQGDDDKSMKANNTSAFNCRTTDRGAMSRHALGLAVDINPIQNPYRDENVTSPEAGRAYDQPYKRRPDIVGIIVNGDVVTRAFARQGWRWGGNWTRTVDYQHFSSDGH
;
A
#
# COMPACT_ATOMS: atom_id res chain seq x y z
N MET A 1 -87.81 38.51 -7.82
CA MET A 1 -87.64 39.89 -7.41
C MET A 1 -86.24 40.36 -7.72
N THR A 2 -86.19 41.25 -8.66
CA THR A 2 -85.30 42.40 -8.83
C THR A 2 -83.77 42.10 -8.87
N SER A 3 -83.17 41.98 -10.06
CA SER A 3 -82.60 43.05 -10.92
C SER A 3 -81.52 43.87 -10.19
N HIS A 4 -80.27 43.79 -10.64
CA HIS A 4 -79.65 44.95 -11.22
C HIS A 4 -78.32 44.57 -11.97
N ILE A 5 -78.32 44.99 -13.20
CA ILE A 5 -77.17 45.01 -14.17
C ILE A 5 -76.29 46.23 -13.75
N MET A 6 -74.97 46.07 -13.83
CA MET A 6 -74.19 47.20 -14.32
C MET A 6 -72.90 46.70 -14.97
N ARG A 7 -72.64 47.19 -16.17
CA ARG A 7 -71.56 47.04 -17.10
C ARG A 7 -70.37 47.98 -16.80
N LEU A 8 -69.29 47.70 -17.51
CA LEU A 8 -68.13 48.54 -17.85
C LEU A 8 -66.91 48.22 -17.01
N GLY A 9 -65.73 48.04 -17.53
CA GLY A 9 -65.14 48.42 -18.80
C GLY A 9 -63.80 47.75 -19.04
N GLU A 10 -63.50 47.69 -20.29
CA GLU A 10 -62.27 47.19 -20.88
C GLU A 10 -61.08 48.03 -20.42
N ASN A 11 -59.94 47.37 -20.18
CA ASN A 11 -58.68 47.90 -20.68
C ASN A 11 -57.63 46.78 -20.66
N GLY A 12 -57.14 46.47 -21.81
CA GLY A 12 -56.09 45.50 -22.06
C GLY A 12 -54.72 45.99 -21.66
N ALA A 13 -53.99 45.14 -21.10
CA ALA A 13 -52.53 45.27 -21.02
C ALA A 13 -51.94 43.91 -21.36
N LYS A 14 -51.44 43.79 -22.56
CA LYS A 14 -50.60 42.65 -23.00
C LYS A 14 -49.28 42.68 -22.27
N ILE A 15 -49.11 41.79 -21.34
CA ILE A 15 -47.80 41.56 -20.71
C ILE A 15 -47.13 40.43 -21.48
N PHE A 16 -46.16 40.80 -22.33
CA PHE A 16 -45.21 39.89 -22.94
C PHE A 16 -44.31 39.33 -21.82
N ALA A 17 -44.52 38.11 -21.45
CA ALA A 17 -43.54 37.39 -20.60
C ALA A 17 -42.41 36.92 -21.50
N ALA A 18 -41.29 37.64 -21.45
CA ALA A 18 -40.02 37.19 -22.01
C ALA A 18 -39.44 36.08 -21.16
N LEU A 19 -39.56 34.84 -21.68
CA LEU A 19 -38.91 33.67 -21.10
C LEU A 19 -37.39 33.74 -21.42
N VAL A 20 -36.60 34.30 -20.49
CA VAL A 20 -35.14 34.23 -20.57
C VAL A 20 -34.69 32.84 -20.18
N LEU A 21 -34.39 32.00 -21.19
CA LEU A 21 -33.70 30.72 -20.98
C LEU A 21 -32.26 31.03 -20.59
N LEU A 22 -31.98 30.99 -19.26
CA LEU A 22 -30.62 30.93 -18.76
C LEU A 22 -30.08 29.51 -19.01
N LEU A 23 -29.40 29.28 -20.13
CA LEU A 23 -28.52 28.14 -20.29
C LEU A 23 -27.33 28.35 -19.34
N GLY A 24 -27.43 27.83 -18.14
CA GLY A 24 -26.29 27.67 -17.25
C GLY A 24 -25.32 26.63 -17.85
N LEU A 25 -24.25 27.09 -18.48
CA LEU A 25 -23.07 26.26 -18.74
C LEU A 25 -22.54 25.79 -17.38
N LEU A 26 -22.93 24.60 -16.95
CA LEU A 26 -22.19 23.83 -15.97
C LEU A 26 -20.85 23.43 -16.62
N ALA A 27 -19.87 24.34 -16.56
CA ALA A 27 -18.49 23.98 -16.73
C ALA A 27 -18.14 23.03 -15.58
N GLY A 28 -18.38 21.75 -15.78
CA GLY A 28 -17.86 20.71 -14.94
C GLY A 28 -16.35 20.82 -14.96
N SER A 29 -15.77 21.49 -13.96
CA SER A 29 -14.36 21.37 -13.64
C SER A 29 -14.12 19.90 -13.32
N GLY A 30 -13.79 19.11 -14.31
CA GLY A 30 -13.19 17.80 -14.15
C GLY A 30 -11.85 18.02 -13.47
N ALA A 31 -11.87 18.19 -12.14
CA ALA A 31 -10.67 18.04 -11.36
C ALA A 31 -10.17 16.63 -11.66
N SER A 32 -9.15 16.52 -12.49
CA SER A 32 -8.41 15.29 -12.68
C SER A 32 -7.99 14.87 -11.28
N ALA A 33 -8.62 13.84 -10.72
CA ALA A 33 -8.26 13.32 -9.42
C ALA A 33 -6.76 13.03 -9.49
N GLU A 34 -5.97 13.85 -8.80
CA GLU A 34 -4.52 13.72 -8.81
C GLU A 34 -4.17 12.29 -8.42
N ARG A 35 -3.57 11.55 -9.36
CA ARG A 35 -3.26 10.14 -9.16
C ARG A 35 -2.28 10.03 -8.00
N ALA A 36 -2.69 9.35 -6.92
CA ALA A 36 -1.84 9.15 -5.77
C ALA A 36 -0.49 8.54 -6.19
N ARG A 37 0.61 9.15 -5.74
CA ARG A 37 1.97 8.77 -6.11
C ARG A 37 2.77 8.31 -4.90
N ALA A 38 3.61 7.30 -5.12
CA ALA A 38 4.61 6.91 -4.15
C ALA A 38 5.68 8.00 -4.03
N THR A 39 6.00 8.37 -2.81
CA THR A 39 7.06 9.35 -2.49
C THR A 39 8.06 8.74 -1.52
N TYR A 40 9.26 9.28 -1.50
CA TYR A 40 10.30 8.89 -0.56
C TYR A 40 11.14 10.10 -0.16
N GLY A 41 11.72 10.04 1.04
CA GLY A 41 12.53 11.14 1.57
C GLY A 41 13.19 10.79 2.91
N PRO A 42 13.90 11.75 3.51
CA PRO A 42 14.56 11.54 4.79
C PRO A 42 13.56 11.21 5.91
N LEU A 43 14.03 10.52 6.94
CA LEU A 43 13.21 10.22 8.12
C LEU A 43 12.92 11.50 8.91
N PRO A 44 11.64 11.84 9.18
CA PRO A 44 11.29 12.89 10.15
C PRO A 44 11.80 12.56 11.55
N ASP A 45 12.05 13.60 12.36
CA ASP A 45 12.55 13.43 13.74
C ASP A 45 11.62 12.59 14.62
N GLU A 46 10.32 12.74 14.45
CA GLU A 46 9.33 11.96 15.18
C GLU A 46 9.42 10.47 14.86
N ILE A 47 9.49 10.12 13.57
CA ILE A 47 9.65 8.74 13.12
C ILE A 47 10.96 8.16 13.65
N TRP A 48 12.08 8.90 13.51
CA TRP A 48 13.37 8.45 14.00
C TRP A 48 13.37 8.20 15.51
N ARG A 49 12.76 9.07 16.31
CA ARG A 49 12.62 8.88 17.76
C ARG A 49 11.79 7.66 18.11
N ASN A 50 10.70 7.40 17.36
CA ASN A 50 9.84 6.25 17.57
C ASN A 50 10.53 4.90 17.27
N MET A 51 11.49 4.89 16.34
CA MET A 51 12.26 3.69 15.94
C MET A 51 13.24 3.23 17.04
N GLN A 52 13.72 4.15 17.90
CA GLN A 52 14.75 3.83 18.87
C GLN A 52 14.29 2.77 19.88
N GLY A 53 15.08 1.69 20.02
CA GLY A 53 14.75 0.54 20.86
C GLY A 53 13.66 -0.38 20.33
N LYS A 54 13.10 -0.09 19.13
CA LYS A 54 12.09 -0.91 18.44
C LYS A 54 12.69 -1.49 17.16
N SER A 55 12.42 -0.85 16.00
CA SER A 55 12.98 -1.28 14.71
C SER A 55 14.45 -0.88 14.53
N TRP A 56 14.95 0.08 15.30
CA TRP A 56 16.35 0.47 15.29
C TRP A 56 16.96 0.29 16.70
N ARG A 57 18.09 -0.41 16.79
CA ARG A 57 18.74 -0.83 18.04
C ARG A 57 20.19 -0.42 18.05
N ALA A 58 20.59 0.34 19.08
CA ALA A 58 21.95 0.89 19.17
C ALA A 58 23.04 -0.18 19.38
N GLU A 59 22.67 -1.33 19.95
CA GLU A 59 23.55 -2.48 20.20
C GLU A 59 23.82 -3.34 18.94
N LEU A 60 23.12 -3.08 17.83
CA LEU A 60 23.29 -3.79 16.58
C LEU A 60 23.93 -2.85 15.53
N PRO A 61 24.62 -3.38 14.51
CA PRO A 61 25.16 -2.59 13.43
C PRO A 61 24.07 -2.13 12.46
N CYS A 62 23.08 -1.40 12.97
CA CYS A 62 21.99 -0.85 12.20
C CYS A 62 22.48 0.31 11.31
N PRO A 63 21.90 0.50 10.11
CA PRO A 63 22.19 1.67 9.27
C PRO A 63 21.97 2.98 10.02
N ALA A 64 22.80 3.97 9.72
CA ALA A 64 22.62 5.32 10.25
C ALA A 64 21.30 5.93 9.71
N ARG A 65 20.71 6.87 10.44
CA ARG A 65 19.49 7.57 10.03
C ARG A 65 19.59 8.14 8.59
N SER A 66 20.72 8.69 8.23
CA SER A 66 20.98 9.27 6.90
C SER A 66 21.01 8.25 5.76
N GLU A 67 21.16 6.95 6.10
CA GLU A 67 21.17 5.84 5.15
C GLU A 67 19.77 5.23 4.95
N LEU A 68 18.77 5.67 5.72
CA LEU A 68 17.40 5.23 5.64
C LEU A 68 16.50 6.28 4.97
N SER A 69 15.39 5.82 4.41
CA SER A 69 14.39 6.65 3.74
C SER A 69 12.99 6.21 4.12
N LEU A 70 12.12 7.17 4.44
CA LEU A 70 10.69 6.94 4.61
C LEU A 70 10.00 6.98 3.25
N LEU A 71 9.19 5.98 2.97
CA LEU A 71 8.31 5.91 1.80
C LEU A 71 6.85 6.13 2.24
N ARG A 72 6.10 6.88 1.41
CA ARG A 72 4.64 6.98 1.48
C ARG A 72 4.10 6.38 0.19
N ILE A 73 3.36 5.27 0.30
CA ILE A 73 3.02 4.39 -0.82
C ILE A 73 1.52 4.27 -0.96
N PRO A 74 0.94 4.66 -2.12
CA PRO A 74 -0.46 4.36 -2.40
C PRO A 74 -0.64 2.88 -2.69
N TYR A 75 -1.69 2.28 -2.13
CA TYR A 75 -2.08 0.91 -2.42
C TYR A 75 -3.60 0.74 -2.40
N LEU A 76 -4.10 -0.33 -2.99
CA LEU A 76 -5.49 -0.73 -2.85
C LEU A 76 -5.63 -1.71 -1.69
N ASP A 77 -6.49 -1.40 -0.72
CA ASP A 77 -6.81 -2.34 0.35
C ASP A 77 -7.65 -3.53 -0.16
N PHE A 78 -7.92 -4.50 0.70
CA PHE A 78 -8.70 -5.70 0.31
C PHE A 78 -10.12 -5.37 -0.14
N GLN A 79 -10.67 -4.20 0.21
CA GLN A 79 -11.94 -3.69 -0.25
C GLN A 79 -11.83 -2.87 -1.55
N GLY A 80 -10.62 -2.66 -2.08
CA GLY A 80 -10.38 -1.91 -3.31
C GLY A 80 -10.32 -0.40 -3.12
N ARG A 81 -10.25 0.09 -1.91
CA ARG A 81 -10.12 1.51 -1.61
C ARG A 81 -8.64 1.91 -1.64
N THR A 82 -8.37 3.10 -2.15
CA THR A 82 -7.01 3.66 -2.09
C THR A 82 -6.66 4.05 -0.65
N GLN A 83 -5.52 3.55 -0.20
CA GLN A 83 -4.88 3.89 1.07
C GLN A 83 -3.47 4.42 0.82
N ILE A 84 -2.89 5.11 1.81
CA ILE A 84 -1.48 5.49 1.82
C ILE A 84 -0.79 4.80 2.98
N GLY A 85 0.12 3.90 2.66
CA GLY A 85 0.97 3.21 3.64
C GLY A 85 2.29 3.90 3.88
N SER A 86 2.99 3.47 4.93
CA SER A 86 4.33 3.93 5.27
C SER A 86 5.29 2.75 5.34
N MET A 87 6.50 2.94 4.85
CA MET A 87 7.56 1.93 4.86
C MET A 87 8.92 2.63 5.00
N ILE A 88 9.86 2.00 5.68
CA ILE A 88 11.24 2.46 5.75
C ILE A 88 12.12 1.44 5.03
N VAL A 89 13.01 1.93 4.17
CA VAL A 89 14.00 1.11 3.47
C VAL A 89 15.35 1.84 3.44
N ALA A 90 16.41 1.17 3.00
CA ALA A 90 17.67 1.84 2.73
C ALA A 90 17.50 2.92 1.67
N LYS A 91 18.12 4.07 1.86
CA LYS A 91 18.07 5.22 0.94
C LYS A 91 18.50 4.82 -0.48
N SER A 92 19.48 3.93 -0.60
CA SER A 92 20.03 3.44 -1.88
C SER A 92 19.00 2.71 -2.75
N VAL A 93 17.92 2.16 -2.16
CA VAL A 93 16.89 1.40 -2.88
C VAL A 93 15.51 2.08 -2.86
N ALA A 94 15.37 3.21 -2.17
CA ALA A 94 14.08 3.88 -1.95
C ALA A 94 13.33 4.19 -3.27
N ALA A 95 14.02 4.72 -4.28
CA ALA A 95 13.44 5.00 -5.59
C ALA A 95 12.92 3.75 -6.29
N LYS A 96 13.67 2.63 -6.20
CA LYS A 96 13.31 1.34 -6.82
C LYS A 96 12.07 0.74 -6.15
N VAL A 97 12.02 0.75 -4.82
CA VAL A 97 10.86 0.25 -4.06
C VAL A 97 9.62 1.10 -4.33
N ALA A 98 9.77 2.43 -4.32
CA ALA A 98 8.67 3.34 -4.67
C ALA A 98 8.13 3.08 -6.09
N ALA A 99 9.01 2.88 -7.07
CA ALA A 99 8.62 2.57 -8.45
C ALA A 99 7.89 1.23 -8.56
N ALA A 100 8.35 0.18 -7.87
CA ALA A 100 7.69 -1.13 -7.86
C ALA A 100 6.27 -1.03 -7.29
N PHE A 101 6.10 -0.39 -6.14
CA PHE A 101 4.77 -0.22 -5.55
C PHE A 101 3.87 0.71 -6.35
N GLN A 102 4.41 1.75 -6.98
CA GLN A 102 3.63 2.61 -7.89
C GLN A 102 3.07 1.80 -9.05
N GLU A 103 3.88 0.94 -9.66
CA GLU A 103 3.43 0.06 -10.74
C GLU A 103 2.34 -0.90 -10.27
N ILE A 104 2.50 -1.52 -9.09
CA ILE A 104 1.50 -2.40 -8.48
C ILE A 104 0.19 -1.63 -8.28
N TYR A 105 0.24 -0.42 -7.70
CA TYR A 105 -0.93 0.43 -7.48
C TYR A 105 -1.60 0.84 -8.79
N ASP A 106 -0.84 1.27 -9.80
CA ASP A 106 -1.36 1.72 -11.09
C ASP A 106 -2.02 0.59 -11.89
N SER A 107 -1.56 -0.65 -11.70
CA SER A 107 -2.15 -1.83 -12.33
C SER A 107 -3.58 -2.11 -11.92
N LYS A 108 -3.97 -1.71 -10.69
CA LYS A 108 -5.25 -2.01 -10.02
C LYS A 108 -5.53 -3.52 -9.84
N LYS A 109 -4.51 -4.38 -10.02
CA LYS A 109 -4.65 -5.85 -10.04
C LYS A 109 -4.29 -6.53 -8.72
N PHE A 110 -3.63 -5.83 -7.79
CA PHE A 110 -3.17 -6.40 -6.54
C PHE A 110 -3.70 -5.60 -5.33
N ARG A 111 -3.94 -6.29 -4.24
CA ARG A 111 -4.45 -5.74 -2.99
C ARG A 111 -3.45 -5.97 -1.86
N ILE A 112 -3.27 -4.95 -1.03
CA ILE A 112 -2.46 -5.02 0.17
C ILE A 112 -3.39 -4.86 1.37
N TYR A 113 -3.29 -5.77 2.34
CA TYR A 113 -4.16 -5.72 3.50
C TYR A 113 -3.89 -4.50 4.37
N ARG A 114 -2.61 -4.27 4.68
CA ARG A 114 -2.13 -3.15 5.51
C ARG A 114 -0.67 -2.85 5.18
N MET A 115 -0.28 -1.59 5.35
CA MET A 115 1.11 -1.15 5.23
C MET A 115 1.37 -0.07 6.28
N ALA A 116 1.98 -0.47 7.39
CA ALA A 116 2.32 0.39 8.52
C ALA A 116 3.78 0.16 8.94
N LEU A 117 4.37 1.11 9.64
CA LEU A 117 5.71 0.93 10.20
C LEU A 117 5.70 -0.20 11.23
N ILE A 118 6.77 -1.00 11.26
CA ILE A 118 6.88 -2.11 12.22
C ILE A 118 6.95 -1.61 13.67
N ASP A 119 7.27 -0.35 13.85
CA ASP A 119 7.29 0.34 15.15
C ASP A 119 5.91 0.39 15.81
N ASP A 120 4.83 0.36 15.03
CA ASP A 120 3.46 0.24 15.53
C ASP A 120 3.22 -1.13 16.23
N TYR A 121 4.09 -2.09 15.94
CA TYR A 121 4.14 -3.42 16.54
C TYR A 121 5.34 -3.58 17.50
N GLN A 122 5.95 -2.47 17.93
CA GLN A 122 7.12 -2.46 18.84
C GLN A 122 8.37 -3.12 18.24
N GLY A 123 8.53 -3.14 16.91
CA GLY A 123 9.61 -3.84 16.21
C GLY A 123 9.53 -5.37 16.30
N ASP A 124 8.35 -5.91 16.61
CA ASP A 124 8.08 -7.35 16.74
C ASP A 124 7.53 -7.89 15.42
N ASP A 125 8.33 -8.70 14.72
CA ASP A 125 7.97 -9.29 13.41
C ASP A 125 6.75 -10.19 13.51
N ASP A 126 6.64 -11.01 14.56
CA ASP A 126 5.52 -11.94 14.73
C ASP A 126 4.20 -11.20 14.88
N LYS A 127 4.18 -10.12 15.67
CA LYS A 127 2.98 -9.27 15.79
C LYS A 127 2.63 -8.59 14.48
N SER A 128 3.64 -8.08 13.76
CA SER A 128 3.47 -7.46 12.45
C SER A 128 2.91 -8.45 11.42
N MET A 129 3.50 -9.64 11.32
CA MET A 129 3.03 -10.70 10.40
C MET A 129 1.62 -11.19 10.76
N LYS A 130 1.32 -11.41 12.04
CA LYS A 130 -0.04 -11.79 12.51
C LYS A 130 -1.09 -10.74 12.18
N ALA A 131 -0.70 -9.45 12.15
CA ALA A 131 -1.57 -8.35 11.72
C ALA A 131 -1.66 -8.21 10.18
N ASN A 132 -1.06 -9.12 9.42
CA ASN A 132 -0.97 -9.09 7.96
C ASN A 132 -0.36 -7.79 7.42
N ASN A 133 0.65 -7.27 8.12
CA ASN A 133 1.27 -6.00 7.81
C ASN A 133 2.38 -6.17 6.74
N THR A 134 2.26 -5.45 5.64
CA THR A 134 3.34 -5.26 4.66
C THR A 134 4.38 -4.34 5.26
N SER A 135 5.63 -4.80 5.39
CA SER A 135 6.70 -4.13 6.12
C SER A 135 8.06 -4.25 5.41
N ALA A 136 9.07 -3.52 5.89
CA ALA A 136 10.42 -3.59 5.34
C ALA A 136 11.49 -3.53 6.44
N PHE A 137 11.95 -2.33 6.84
CA PHE A 137 13.05 -2.18 7.78
C PHE A 137 12.70 -2.67 9.18
N ASN A 138 13.50 -3.61 9.70
CA ASN A 138 13.55 -3.97 11.10
C ASN A 138 14.97 -4.47 11.43
N CYS A 139 15.72 -3.69 12.19
CA CYS A 139 17.11 -4.01 12.50
C CYS A 139 17.19 -5.11 13.56
N ARG A 140 17.42 -6.31 13.08
CA ARG A 140 17.53 -7.53 13.89
C ARG A 140 18.46 -8.55 13.25
N THR A 141 18.91 -9.51 14.02
CA THR A 141 19.56 -10.71 13.49
C THR A 141 18.52 -11.76 13.08
N THR A 142 18.92 -12.66 12.21
CA THR A 142 18.21 -13.91 11.94
C THR A 142 18.44 -14.90 13.07
N ASP A 143 17.70 -16.01 13.12
CA ASP A 143 17.89 -17.10 14.09
C ASP A 143 19.30 -17.71 14.03
N ARG A 144 20.01 -17.51 12.92
CA ARG A 144 21.41 -17.95 12.74
C ARG A 144 22.45 -16.90 13.14
N GLY A 145 22.02 -15.77 13.72
CA GLY A 145 22.89 -14.70 14.20
C GLY A 145 23.41 -13.73 13.11
N ALA A 146 23.05 -13.93 11.83
CA ALA A 146 23.41 -12.99 10.77
C ALA A 146 22.43 -11.80 10.75
N MET A 147 22.90 -10.64 10.27
CA MET A 147 22.00 -9.50 10.03
C MET A 147 20.96 -9.85 8.98
N SER A 148 19.69 -9.65 9.30
CA SER A 148 18.60 -9.81 8.34
C SER A 148 18.70 -8.79 7.19
N ARG A 149 18.20 -9.10 6.00
CA ARG A 149 18.08 -8.11 4.92
C ARG A 149 17.12 -6.98 5.27
N HIS A 150 16.13 -7.27 6.10
CA HIS A 150 15.28 -6.24 6.72
C HIS A 150 16.08 -5.30 7.62
N ALA A 151 17.08 -5.80 8.33
CA ALA A 151 17.92 -4.98 9.19
C ALA A 151 18.75 -3.94 8.39
N LEU A 152 19.03 -4.23 7.13
CA LEU A 152 19.74 -3.33 6.22
C LEU A 152 18.79 -2.45 5.38
N GLY A 153 17.48 -2.63 5.51
CA GLY A 153 16.47 -1.95 4.68
C GLY A 153 16.48 -2.43 3.22
N LEU A 154 16.95 -3.64 2.95
CA LEU A 154 17.13 -4.23 1.62
C LEU A 154 16.12 -5.32 1.29
N ALA A 155 15.09 -5.49 2.13
CA ALA A 155 14.00 -6.44 1.95
C ALA A 155 12.64 -5.82 2.25
N VAL A 156 11.59 -6.42 1.66
CA VAL A 156 10.19 -6.05 1.82
C VAL A 156 9.37 -7.32 1.93
N ASP A 157 8.45 -7.38 2.90
CA ASP A 157 7.46 -8.45 3.04
C ASP A 157 6.06 -7.94 2.76
N ILE A 158 5.30 -8.69 1.95
CA ILE A 158 3.98 -8.27 1.45
C ILE A 158 2.90 -9.29 1.83
N ASN A 159 1.85 -8.82 2.55
CA ASN A 159 0.71 -9.64 2.97
C ASN A 159 1.11 -10.98 3.59
N PRO A 160 1.77 -11.00 4.74
CA PRO A 160 2.35 -12.22 5.33
C PRO A 160 1.38 -13.39 5.50
N ILE A 161 0.11 -13.13 5.77
CA ILE A 161 -0.88 -14.21 5.91
C ILE A 161 -1.14 -14.91 4.58
N GLN A 162 -1.35 -14.16 3.47
CA GLN A 162 -1.55 -14.75 2.14
C GLN A 162 -0.24 -15.25 1.54
N ASN A 163 0.90 -14.79 2.04
CA ASN A 163 2.22 -15.08 1.51
C ASN A 163 3.18 -15.52 2.64
N PRO A 164 2.89 -16.61 3.35
CA PRO A 164 3.68 -16.99 4.51
C PRO A 164 5.10 -17.45 4.14
N TYR A 165 6.02 -17.28 5.08
CA TYR A 165 7.25 -18.04 5.12
C TYR A 165 6.93 -19.51 5.43
N ARG A 166 7.63 -20.43 4.76
CA ARG A 166 7.50 -21.86 4.98
C ARG A 166 8.89 -22.52 5.00
N ASP A 167 9.16 -23.27 6.07
CA ASP A 167 10.29 -24.16 6.19
C ASP A 167 9.78 -25.52 6.72
N GLU A 168 10.07 -26.60 5.98
CA GLU A 168 9.63 -27.98 6.29
C GLU A 168 8.26 -28.06 6.98
N ASN A 169 8.25 -27.98 8.32
CA ASN A 169 7.06 -28.12 9.17
C ASN A 169 6.57 -26.80 9.76
N VAL A 170 7.24 -25.68 9.48
CA VAL A 170 6.93 -24.36 10.03
C VAL A 170 6.29 -23.49 8.97
N THR A 171 5.16 -22.87 9.31
CA THR A 171 4.51 -21.81 8.54
C THR A 171 4.42 -20.56 9.41
N SER A 172 4.99 -19.45 8.96
CA SER A 172 4.95 -18.18 9.69
C SER A 172 4.41 -17.04 8.79
N PRO A 173 3.38 -16.31 9.25
CA PRO A 173 2.59 -16.56 10.47
C PRO A 173 1.73 -17.84 10.34
N GLU A 174 1.37 -18.46 11.45
CA GLU A 174 0.57 -19.71 11.46
C GLU A 174 -0.78 -19.55 10.72
N ALA A 175 -1.39 -18.38 10.78
CA ALA A 175 -2.60 -18.04 10.02
C ALA A 175 -2.44 -18.20 8.50
N GLY A 176 -1.20 -18.23 8.01
CA GLY A 176 -0.86 -18.46 6.60
C GLY A 176 -0.93 -19.90 6.14
N ARG A 177 -1.18 -20.89 7.02
CA ARG A 177 -1.26 -22.32 6.65
C ARG A 177 -2.25 -22.65 5.53
N ALA A 178 -3.27 -21.82 5.36
CA ALA A 178 -4.22 -21.93 4.26
C ALA A 178 -3.57 -21.67 2.88
N TYR A 179 -2.41 -21.05 2.83
CA TYR A 179 -1.74 -20.55 1.62
C TYR A 179 -0.29 -21.05 1.47
N ASP A 180 0.18 -21.93 2.34
CA ASP A 180 1.60 -22.31 2.45
C ASP A 180 2.07 -23.32 1.40
N GLN A 181 1.17 -24.00 0.71
CA GLN A 181 1.51 -24.99 -0.31
C GLN A 181 1.31 -24.43 -1.73
N PRO A 182 2.15 -24.81 -2.71
CA PRO A 182 2.02 -24.32 -4.08
C PRO A 182 0.62 -24.54 -4.68
N TYR A 183 -0.01 -25.68 -4.44
CA TYR A 183 -1.34 -26.02 -4.97
C TYR A 183 -2.49 -25.22 -4.31
N LYS A 184 -2.25 -24.58 -3.16
CA LYS A 184 -3.19 -23.68 -2.49
C LYS A 184 -3.11 -22.26 -3.00
N ARG A 185 -2.07 -21.93 -3.77
CA ARG A 185 -1.76 -20.56 -4.20
C ARG A 185 -2.37 -20.28 -5.56
N ARG A 186 -3.61 -19.82 -5.55
CA ARG A 186 -4.35 -19.49 -6.77
C ARG A 186 -4.39 -17.98 -6.99
N PRO A 187 -4.24 -17.50 -8.24
CA PRO A 187 -4.17 -16.06 -8.55
C PRO A 187 -5.49 -15.30 -8.32
N ASP A 188 -6.61 -16.00 -8.13
CA ASP A 188 -7.91 -15.42 -7.80
C ASP A 188 -8.05 -15.09 -6.31
N ILE A 189 -7.15 -15.56 -5.45
CA ILE A 189 -7.13 -15.24 -4.02
C ILE A 189 -6.60 -13.82 -3.81
N VAL A 190 -7.38 -12.98 -3.14
CA VAL A 190 -7.01 -11.59 -2.88
C VAL A 190 -5.72 -11.50 -2.05
N GLY A 191 -4.75 -10.75 -2.57
CA GLY A 191 -3.49 -10.48 -1.87
C GLY A 191 -2.44 -11.59 -1.94
N ILE A 192 -2.71 -12.69 -2.66
CA ILE A 192 -1.73 -13.75 -2.90
C ILE A 192 -0.74 -13.34 -4.00
N ILE A 193 0.52 -13.70 -3.84
CA ILE A 193 1.59 -13.47 -4.82
C ILE A 193 1.88 -14.80 -5.52
N VAL A 194 1.87 -14.80 -6.85
CA VAL A 194 2.25 -15.95 -7.65
C VAL A 194 3.31 -15.56 -8.67
N ASN A 195 4.10 -16.53 -9.12
CA ASN A 195 5.13 -16.27 -10.11
C ASN A 195 4.54 -15.65 -11.39
N GLY A 196 5.15 -14.59 -11.89
CA GLY A 196 4.71 -13.89 -13.10
C GLY A 196 3.52 -12.94 -12.90
N ASP A 197 3.04 -12.72 -11.68
CA ASP A 197 2.01 -11.71 -11.40
C ASP A 197 2.57 -10.27 -11.46
N VAL A 198 1.72 -9.27 -11.19
CA VAL A 198 2.14 -7.87 -11.23
C VAL A 198 3.19 -7.55 -10.17
N VAL A 199 3.12 -8.18 -8.99
CA VAL A 199 4.05 -7.91 -7.88
C VAL A 199 5.43 -8.43 -8.21
N THR A 200 5.54 -9.72 -8.58
CA THR A 200 6.81 -10.34 -8.93
C THR A 200 7.48 -9.66 -10.13
N ARG A 201 6.68 -9.24 -11.15
CA ARG A 201 7.22 -8.50 -12.30
C ARG A 201 7.67 -7.09 -11.93
N ALA A 202 6.92 -6.36 -11.10
CA ALA A 202 7.29 -5.01 -10.70
C ALA A 202 8.62 -4.99 -9.92
N PHE A 203 8.78 -5.89 -8.97
CA PHE A 203 10.02 -6.03 -8.22
C PHE A 203 11.19 -6.54 -9.09
N ALA A 204 10.95 -7.51 -9.98
CA ALA A 204 11.98 -8.02 -10.91
C ALA A 204 12.52 -6.91 -11.84
N ARG A 205 11.67 -5.99 -12.32
CA ARG A 205 12.11 -4.81 -13.11
C ARG A 205 13.04 -3.89 -12.33
N GLN A 206 12.95 -3.88 -11.01
CA GLN A 206 13.85 -3.13 -10.14
C GLN A 206 15.11 -3.92 -9.74
N GLY A 207 15.28 -5.15 -10.27
CA GLY A 207 16.41 -6.04 -9.98
C GLY A 207 16.26 -6.81 -8.67
N TRP A 208 15.06 -6.85 -8.07
CA TRP A 208 14.78 -7.58 -6.84
C TRP A 208 14.34 -9.01 -7.14
N ARG A 209 14.58 -9.92 -6.20
CA ARG A 209 14.23 -11.32 -6.30
C ARG A 209 13.18 -11.71 -5.27
N TRP A 210 12.34 -12.65 -5.65
CA TRP A 210 11.25 -13.15 -4.81
C TRP A 210 11.64 -14.43 -4.09
N GLY A 211 11.43 -14.49 -2.77
CA GLY A 211 11.70 -15.66 -1.93
C GLY A 211 10.78 -16.85 -2.20
N GLY A 212 9.66 -16.63 -2.91
CA GLY A 212 8.81 -17.71 -3.40
C GLY A 212 9.47 -18.64 -4.43
N ASN A 213 10.62 -18.24 -4.98
CA ASN A 213 11.44 -19.06 -5.90
C ASN A 213 12.55 -19.85 -5.18
N TRP A 214 12.70 -19.74 -3.86
CA TRP A 214 13.70 -20.49 -3.12
C TRP A 214 13.32 -21.98 -3.04
N THR A 215 14.33 -22.85 -2.92
CA THR A 215 14.13 -24.29 -3.06
C THR A 215 14.12 -25.09 -1.75
N ARG A 216 14.77 -24.60 -0.70
CA ARG A 216 14.83 -25.29 0.61
C ARG A 216 13.77 -24.75 1.55
N THR A 217 13.84 -23.47 1.81
CA THR A 217 12.80 -22.70 2.49
C THR A 217 12.11 -21.83 1.45
N VAL A 218 10.84 -21.58 1.58
CA VAL A 218 10.11 -20.71 0.66
C VAL A 218 9.54 -19.56 1.45
N ASP A 219 9.81 -18.34 1.00
CA ASP A 219 9.30 -17.14 1.64
C ASP A 219 8.45 -16.34 0.64
N TYR A 220 7.17 -16.62 0.65
CA TYR A 220 6.26 -16.04 -0.33
C TYR A 220 6.01 -14.54 -0.15
N GLN A 221 6.20 -14.00 1.07
CA GLN A 221 6.07 -12.56 1.33
C GLN A 221 7.29 -11.77 0.86
N HIS A 222 8.47 -12.41 0.86
CA HIS A 222 9.79 -11.78 0.83
C HIS A 222 10.25 -11.38 -0.57
N PHE A 223 10.68 -10.12 -0.68
CA PHE A 223 11.45 -9.60 -1.81
C PHE A 223 12.73 -8.96 -1.29
N SER A 224 13.86 -9.25 -1.92
CA SER A 224 15.14 -8.64 -1.53
C SER A 224 15.97 -8.22 -2.73
N SER A 225 16.84 -7.23 -2.51
CA SER A 225 17.67 -6.62 -3.57
C SER A 225 18.77 -7.56 -4.11
N ASP A 226 19.11 -8.62 -3.37
CA ASP A 226 20.16 -9.58 -3.71
C ASP A 226 19.69 -11.05 -3.72
N GLY A 227 18.43 -11.29 -3.39
CA GLY A 227 17.81 -12.60 -3.46
C GLY A 227 17.98 -13.49 -2.22
N HIS A 228 18.35 -12.90 -1.09
CA HIS A 228 18.57 -13.59 0.19
C HIS A 228 17.73 -13.00 1.32
#